data_c856170e852def921336bc2a00df4f5a
#
_entry.id   c856170e852def921336bc2a00df4f5a
#
_cell.length_a   1.000
_cell.length_b   1.000
_cell.length_c   1.000
_cell.angle_alpha   90.00
_cell.angle_beta   90.00
_cell.angle_gamma   90.00
#
_symmetry.space_group_name_H-M   'P 1'
#
loop_
_entity.id
_entity.type
_entity.pdbx_description
1 polymer ?
#
loop_
_entity_poly.entity_id
_entity_poly.type
_entity_poly.pdbx_seq_one_letter_code
_entity_poly.pdbx_strand_id
1 'polypeptide(L)'
;MTRRFDDVTPGDSIDCGTASVTQEEILSFGARYDPLSIHTDPEAAADSPFGGLIASGIHTFALTQPPVVEAFYGGSTMIASGGIEKLLFPAPVRPGDTLAVSLDVLDTRVSERDDGRGVVTTRRTATVEGETVLELRNDTVWKR
;
A
#
# COMPACT_ATOMS: atom_id res chain seq x y z
N MET A 1 -0.20 2.46 -23.70
CA MET A 1 -1.36 1.56 -23.84
C MET A 1 -2.17 1.57 -22.55
N THR A 2 -3.48 1.67 -22.67
CA THR A 2 -4.36 1.71 -21.49
C THR A 2 -4.71 0.30 -21.05
N ARG A 3 -4.40 -0.05 -19.78
CA ARG A 3 -4.82 -1.31 -19.18
C ARG A 3 -6.32 -1.27 -18.87
N ARG A 4 -7.04 -2.24 -19.39
CA ARG A 4 -8.50 -2.36 -19.18
C ARG A 4 -8.80 -3.50 -18.21
N PHE A 5 -10.03 -3.55 -17.72
CA PHE A 5 -10.50 -4.65 -16.88
C PHE A 5 -10.22 -6.03 -17.49
N ASP A 6 -10.50 -6.19 -18.79
CA ASP A 6 -10.33 -7.49 -19.48
C ASP A 6 -8.84 -7.88 -19.68
N ASP A 7 -7.91 -6.94 -19.48
CA ASP A 7 -6.47 -7.22 -19.53
C ASP A 7 -5.91 -7.77 -18.22
N VAL A 8 -6.72 -7.82 -17.17
CA VAL A 8 -6.32 -8.26 -15.83
C VAL A 8 -6.86 -9.66 -15.57
N THR A 9 -5.99 -10.56 -15.16
CA THR A 9 -6.31 -11.98 -14.98
C THR A 9 -5.95 -12.43 -13.56
N PRO A 10 -6.84 -13.16 -12.87
CA PRO A 10 -6.48 -13.78 -11.58
C PRO A 10 -5.20 -14.61 -11.71
N GLY A 11 -4.28 -14.44 -10.77
CA GLY A 11 -2.95 -15.05 -10.81
C GLY A 11 -1.85 -14.13 -11.35
N ASP A 12 -2.21 -12.99 -11.93
CA ASP A 12 -1.20 -11.99 -12.33
C ASP A 12 -0.45 -11.48 -11.09
N SER A 13 0.87 -11.34 -11.20
CA SER A 13 1.73 -10.73 -10.20
C SER A 13 2.43 -9.52 -10.81
N ILE A 14 2.41 -8.41 -10.10
CA ILE A 14 3.00 -7.15 -10.55
C ILE A 14 4.07 -6.72 -9.53
N ASP A 15 5.32 -6.58 -9.99
CA ASP A 15 6.36 -5.89 -9.25
C ASP A 15 6.15 -4.39 -9.42
N CYS A 16 5.81 -3.70 -8.34
CA CYS A 16 5.50 -2.27 -8.37
C CYS A 16 6.74 -1.40 -8.14
N GLY A 17 7.89 -2.00 -7.82
CA GLY A 17 9.10 -1.24 -7.50
C GLY A 17 9.21 -0.94 -6.02
N THR A 18 9.88 0.15 -5.70
CA THR A 18 10.26 0.48 -4.32
C THR A 18 9.83 1.87 -3.89
N ALA A 19 9.75 2.06 -2.58
CA ALA A 19 9.56 3.36 -1.94
C ALA A 19 10.45 3.43 -0.70
N SER A 20 11.15 4.55 -0.53
CA SER A 20 12.01 4.79 0.63
C SER A 20 11.40 5.86 1.52
N VAL A 21 11.75 5.85 2.80
CA VAL A 21 11.26 6.82 3.77
C VAL A 21 12.40 7.38 4.61
N THR A 22 12.42 8.69 4.81
CA THR A 22 13.40 9.38 5.66
C THR A 22 12.82 9.62 7.06
N GLN A 23 13.71 9.87 8.03
CA GLN A 23 13.28 10.27 9.37
C GLN A 23 12.43 11.54 9.33
N GLU A 24 12.83 12.53 8.54
CA GLU A 24 12.08 13.79 8.40
C GLU A 24 10.65 13.55 7.91
N GLU A 25 10.48 12.65 6.94
CA GLU A 25 9.16 12.28 6.42
C GLU A 25 8.31 11.58 7.50
N ILE A 26 8.90 10.68 8.29
CA ILE A 26 8.19 10.00 9.38
C ILE A 26 7.70 11.02 10.42
N LEU A 27 8.56 11.93 10.83
CA LEU A 27 8.21 12.98 11.80
C LEU A 27 7.11 13.89 11.27
N SER A 28 7.22 14.32 10.03
CA SER A 28 6.25 15.23 9.40
C SER A 28 4.89 14.56 9.23
N PHE A 29 4.86 13.34 8.72
CA PHE A 29 3.60 12.60 8.57
C PHE A 29 2.96 12.30 9.92
N GLY A 30 3.75 11.84 10.88
CA GLY A 30 3.27 11.55 12.24
C GLY A 30 2.66 12.78 12.91
N ALA A 31 3.36 13.91 12.86
CA ALA A 31 2.87 15.15 13.48
C ALA A 31 1.52 15.60 12.89
N ARG A 32 1.29 15.32 11.62
CA ARG A 32 0.07 15.74 10.94
C ARG A 32 -1.09 14.75 11.06
N TYR A 33 -0.82 13.44 10.98
CA TYR A 33 -1.85 12.43 10.82
C TYR A 33 -1.91 11.36 11.90
N ASP A 34 -0.84 11.21 12.71
CA ASP A 34 -0.78 10.19 13.75
C ASP A 34 0.23 10.61 14.83
N PRO A 35 -0.16 11.58 15.69
CA PRO A 35 0.81 12.24 16.57
C PRO A 35 1.16 11.46 17.84
N LEU A 36 1.31 10.15 17.74
CA LEU A 36 1.88 9.33 18.80
C LEU A 36 3.39 9.56 18.89
N SER A 37 3.94 9.53 20.10
CA SER A 37 5.35 9.82 20.36
C SER A 37 6.30 8.89 19.60
N ILE A 38 5.91 7.65 19.34
CA ILE A 38 6.72 6.70 18.56
C ILE A 38 6.91 7.13 17.09
N HIS A 39 6.12 8.09 16.60
CA HIS A 39 6.20 8.65 15.25
C HIS A 39 6.69 10.10 15.22
N THR A 40 6.76 10.76 16.38
CA THR A 40 7.00 12.21 16.44
C THR A 40 8.14 12.63 17.35
N ASP A 41 8.62 11.75 18.23
CA ASP A 41 9.65 12.06 19.22
C ASP A 41 10.70 10.95 19.26
N PRO A 42 11.89 11.16 18.64
CA PRO A 42 12.93 10.15 18.61
C PRO A 42 13.41 9.69 19.98
N GLU A 43 13.45 10.58 20.99
CA GLU A 43 13.88 10.22 22.36
C GLU A 43 12.84 9.32 23.02
N ALA A 44 11.58 9.70 22.97
CA ALA A 44 10.49 8.88 23.52
C ALA A 44 10.38 7.54 22.78
N ALA A 45 10.55 7.53 21.46
CA ALA A 45 10.54 6.33 20.66
C ALA A 45 11.69 5.38 21.02
N ALA A 46 12.87 5.91 21.33
CA ALA A 46 14.01 5.11 21.77
C ALA A 46 13.73 4.33 23.07
N ASP A 47 12.93 4.92 23.96
CA ASP A 47 12.52 4.31 25.23
C ASP A 47 11.27 3.40 25.07
N SER A 48 10.69 3.33 23.87
CA SER A 48 9.53 2.48 23.57
C SER A 48 9.94 1.03 23.31
N PRO A 49 8.97 0.10 23.28
CA PRO A 49 9.24 -1.28 22.88
C PRO A 49 9.87 -1.43 21.49
N PHE A 50 9.74 -0.43 20.62
CA PHE A 50 10.33 -0.44 19.28
C PHE A 50 11.81 -0.04 19.26
N GLY A 51 12.32 0.56 20.34
CA GLY A 51 13.72 0.95 20.46
C GLY A 51 14.16 2.07 19.53
N GLY A 52 13.23 2.81 18.95
CA GLY A 52 13.49 3.91 18.03
C GLY A 52 12.25 4.36 17.29
N LEU A 53 12.39 5.43 16.52
CA LEU A 53 11.31 6.00 15.72
C LEU A 53 10.84 4.99 14.67
N ILE A 54 9.51 4.88 14.51
CA ILE A 54 8.87 4.08 13.46
C ILE A 54 7.85 4.91 12.71
N ALA A 55 7.61 4.55 11.45
CA ALA A 55 6.53 5.14 10.66
C ALA A 55 5.17 4.72 11.20
N SER A 56 4.20 5.63 11.17
CA SER A 56 2.80 5.26 11.35
C SER A 56 2.40 4.19 10.32
N GLY A 57 1.53 3.26 10.71
CA GLY A 57 0.99 2.28 9.76
C GLY A 57 0.27 2.96 8.60
N ILE A 58 -0.43 4.07 8.85
CA ILE A 58 -1.07 4.89 7.81
C ILE A 58 -0.03 5.43 6.83
N HIS A 59 1.13 5.84 7.33
CA HIS A 59 2.26 6.30 6.51
C HIS A 59 2.83 5.15 5.66
N THR A 60 3.02 3.98 6.27
CA THR A 60 3.47 2.78 5.55
C THR A 60 2.53 2.46 4.40
N PHE A 61 1.22 2.53 4.62
CA PHE A 61 0.24 2.36 3.55
C PHE A 61 0.41 3.43 2.47
N ALA A 62 0.49 4.70 2.86
CA ALA A 62 0.66 5.81 1.92
C ALA A 62 1.92 5.67 1.07
N LEU A 63 3.02 5.17 1.63
CA LEU A 63 4.28 4.93 0.90
C LEU A 63 4.12 3.91 -0.22
N THR A 64 3.22 2.94 -0.07
CA THR A 64 3.01 1.92 -1.10
C THR A 64 2.14 2.40 -2.26
N GLN A 65 1.42 3.50 -2.11
CA GLN A 65 0.47 3.96 -3.12
C GLN A 65 1.13 4.46 -4.41
N PRO A 66 2.14 5.35 -4.36
CA PRO A 66 2.78 5.82 -5.59
C PRO A 66 3.34 4.69 -6.47
N PRO A 67 4.09 3.70 -5.94
CA PRO A 67 4.55 2.57 -6.76
C PRO A 67 3.40 1.79 -7.40
N VAL A 68 2.32 1.56 -6.67
CA VAL A 68 1.15 0.83 -7.20
C VAL A 68 0.45 1.62 -8.29
N VAL A 69 0.29 2.92 -8.11
CA VAL A 69 -0.30 3.78 -9.14
C VAL A 69 0.57 3.77 -10.39
N GLU A 70 1.87 3.94 -10.24
CA GLU A 70 2.80 3.98 -11.37
C GLU A 70 2.82 2.66 -12.14
N ALA A 71 2.83 1.52 -11.45
CA ALA A 71 2.98 0.20 -12.06
C ALA A 71 1.66 -0.40 -12.55
N PHE A 72 0.52 -0.05 -11.94
CA PHE A 72 -0.71 -0.80 -12.17
C PHE A 72 -1.94 0.09 -12.41
N TYR A 73 -2.26 1.01 -11.51
CA TYR A 73 -3.49 1.81 -11.64
C TYR A 73 -3.37 2.97 -12.63
N GLY A 74 -2.22 3.60 -12.70
CA GLY A 74 -1.96 4.68 -13.65
C GLY A 74 -2.03 4.16 -15.08
N GLY A 75 -2.67 4.91 -15.97
CA GLY A 75 -2.86 4.47 -17.36
C GLY A 75 -3.83 3.30 -17.50
N SER A 76 -4.69 3.06 -16.53
CA SER A 76 -5.72 2.02 -16.56
C SER A 76 -7.13 2.62 -16.55
N THR A 77 -8.13 1.76 -16.70
CA THR A 77 -9.54 2.16 -16.58
C THR A 77 -10.07 2.04 -15.14
N MET A 78 -9.18 1.92 -14.17
CA MET A 78 -9.52 1.92 -12.75
C MET A 78 -10.20 3.24 -12.37
N ILE A 79 -11.33 3.16 -11.69
CA ILE A 79 -12.13 4.31 -11.31
C ILE A 79 -11.84 4.72 -9.87
N ALA A 80 -11.95 3.76 -8.94
CA ALA A 80 -11.80 4.03 -7.51
C ALA A 80 -11.59 2.76 -6.71
N SER A 81 -11.07 2.91 -5.50
CA SER A 81 -11.06 1.83 -4.51
C SER A 81 -12.47 1.65 -3.93
N GLY A 82 -12.94 0.41 -3.90
CA GLY A 82 -14.22 0.06 -3.30
C GLY A 82 -14.13 -0.36 -1.84
N GLY A 83 -12.95 -0.75 -1.38
CA GLY A 83 -12.75 -1.15 0.01
C GLY A 83 -11.43 -1.84 0.24
N ILE A 84 -10.95 -1.76 1.47
CA ILE A 84 -9.72 -2.41 1.91
C ILE A 84 -10.07 -3.34 3.07
N GLU A 85 -9.59 -4.57 2.97
CA GLU A 85 -9.76 -5.58 4.01
C GLU A 85 -8.41 -6.05 4.52
N LYS A 86 -8.37 -6.43 5.79
CA LYS A 86 -7.21 -7.07 6.42
C LYS A 86 -5.93 -6.26 6.24
N LEU A 87 -5.99 -4.96 6.51
CA LEU A 87 -4.80 -4.11 6.51
C LEU A 87 -3.96 -4.45 7.74
N LEU A 88 -2.82 -5.08 7.52
CA LEU A 88 -1.93 -5.58 8.55
C LEU A 88 -0.56 -4.94 8.45
N PHE A 89 0.05 -4.68 9.60
CA PHE A 89 1.42 -4.16 9.73
C PHE A 89 2.26 -5.14 10.56
N PRO A 90 2.75 -6.24 9.96
CA PRO A 90 3.43 -7.31 10.72
C PRO A 90 4.75 -6.88 11.35
N ALA A 91 5.41 -5.86 10.81
CA ALA A 91 6.67 -5.33 11.32
C ALA A 91 6.75 -3.83 11.13
N PRO A 92 7.50 -3.10 11.97
CA PRO A 92 7.63 -1.66 11.86
C PRO A 92 8.50 -1.25 10.66
N VAL A 93 8.21 -0.07 10.12
CA VAL A 93 9.06 0.60 9.12
C VAL A 93 9.85 1.68 9.84
N ARG A 94 11.16 1.70 9.60
CA ARG A 94 12.12 2.58 10.27
C ARG A 94 12.69 3.63 9.33
N PRO A 95 13.24 4.71 9.87
CA PRO A 95 13.94 5.70 9.04
C PRO A 95 15.01 5.05 8.16
N GLY A 96 15.03 5.41 6.88
CA GLY A 96 15.99 4.88 5.92
C GLY A 96 15.58 3.56 5.26
N ASP A 97 14.47 2.95 5.68
CA ASP A 97 14.00 1.73 5.06
C ASP A 97 13.53 1.96 3.63
N THR A 98 13.73 0.94 2.79
CA THR A 98 13.22 0.87 1.43
C THR A 98 12.23 -0.28 1.35
N LEU A 99 10.99 0.03 0.98
CA LEU A 99 9.93 -0.95 0.82
C LEU A 99 9.91 -1.48 -0.61
N ALA A 100 9.91 -2.78 -0.78
CA ALA A 100 9.62 -3.43 -2.06
C ALA A 100 8.12 -3.74 -2.10
N VAL A 101 7.43 -3.22 -3.13
CA VAL A 101 5.97 -3.27 -3.22
C VAL A 101 5.54 -4.17 -4.36
N SER A 102 4.60 -5.07 -4.09
CA SER A 102 4.05 -5.98 -5.09
C SER A 102 2.53 -6.11 -4.96
N LEU A 103 1.90 -6.48 -6.08
CA LEU A 103 0.49 -6.82 -6.15
C LEU A 103 0.30 -8.20 -6.72
N ASP A 104 -0.64 -8.95 -6.16
CA ASP A 104 -1.17 -10.17 -6.75
C ASP A 104 -2.64 -9.96 -7.05
N VAL A 105 -3.07 -10.29 -8.26
CA VAL A 105 -4.48 -10.27 -8.64
C VAL A 105 -5.12 -11.55 -8.13
N LEU A 106 -6.07 -11.43 -7.22
CA LEU A 106 -6.74 -12.56 -6.59
C LEU A 106 -8.02 -12.97 -7.31
N ASP A 107 -8.76 -11.98 -7.80
CA ASP A 107 -10.06 -12.21 -8.43
C ASP A 107 -10.44 -11.05 -9.34
N THR A 108 -11.25 -11.35 -10.36
CA THR A 108 -11.90 -10.35 -11.21
C THR A 108 -13.35 -10.78 -11.38
N ARG A 109 -14.27 -9.83 -11.26
CA ARG A 109 -15.69 -10.11 -11.46
C ARG A 109 -16.42 -8.94 -12.12
N VAL A 110 -17.36 -9.26 -12.98
CA VAL A 110 -18.23 -8.24 -13.59
C VAL A 110 -19.25 -7.77 -12.56
N SER A 111 -19.51 -6.46 -12.53
CA SER A 111 -20.52 -5.90 -11.65
C SER A 111 -21.91 -6.46 -11.97
N GLU A 112 -22.66 -6.85 -10.94
CA GLU A 112 -24.02 -7.34 -11.07
C GLU A 112 -25.04 -6.24 -11.43
N ARG A 113 -24.62 -4.98 -11.36
CA ARG A 113 -25.49 -3.80 -11.59
C ARG A 113 -25.67 -3.45 -13.07
N ASP A 114 -25.01 -4.18 -13.98
CA ASP A 114 -25.04 -3.90 -15.43
C ASP A 114 -24.67 -2.43 -15.76
N ASP A 115 -23.66 -1.92 -15.06
CA ASP A 115 -23.20 -0.52 -15.15
C ASP A 115 -21.94 -0.35 -16.01
N GLY A 116 -21.53 -1.39 -16.73
CA GLY A 116 -20.30 -1.39 -17.54
C GLY A 116 -19.04 -1.42 -16.69
N ARG A 117 -19.11 -1.92 -15.46
CA ARG A 117 -18.01 -1.96 -14.51
C ARG A 117 -17.63 -3.39 -14.13
N GLY A 118 -16.43 -3.51 -13.61
CA GLY A 118 -15.94 -4.74 -13.00
C GLY A 118 -15.17 -4.42 -11.73
N VAL A 119 -14.95 -5.45 -10.93
CA VAL A 119 -14.19 -5.35 -9.68
C VAL A 119 -12.96 -6.23 -9.78
N VAL A 120 -11.80 -5.66 -9.47
CA VAL A 120 -10.52 -6.36 -9.36
C VAL A 120 -10.14 -6.41 -7.89
N THR A 121 -9.94 -7.62 -7.37
CA THR A 121 -9.46 -7.84 -6.01
C THR A 121 -7.98 -8.13 -6.07
N THR A 122 -7.18 -7.34 -5.35
CA THR A 122 -5.73 -7.53 -5.26
C THR A 122 -5.30 -7.73 -3.82
N ARG A 123 -4.17 -8.42 -3.65
CA ARG A 123 -3.39 -8.40 -2.43
C ARG A 123 -2.16 -7.53 -2.67
N ARG A 124 -1.95 -6.55 -1.80
CA ARG A 124 -0.76 -5.71 -1.79
C ARG A 124 0.16 -6.19 -0.68
N THR A 125 1.43 -6.34 -0.99
CA THR A 125 2.46 -6.70 -0.02
C THR A 125 3.63 -5.74 -0.14
N ALA A 126 4.14 -5.28 1.00
CA ALA A 126 5.37 -4.51 1.06
C ALA A 126 6.34 -5.20 2.01
N THR A 127 7.60 -5.27 1.61
CA THR A 127 8.66 -5.90 2.40
C THR A 127 9.85 -4.95 2.54
N VAL A 128 10.58 -5.08 3.66
CA VAL A 128 11.87 -4.44 3.88
C VAL A 128 12.86 -5.58 4.14
N GLU A 129 13.88 -5.69 3.28
CA GLU A 129 14.89 -6.77 3.38
C GLU A 129 14.25 -8.16 3.53
N GLY A 130 13.17 -8.41 2.79
CA GLY A 130 12.45 -9.67 2.79
C GLY A 130 11.44 -9.87 3.91
N GLU A 131 11.38 -8.96 4.89
CA GLU A 131 10.40 -9.01 5.98
C GLU A 131 9.15 -8.22 5.61
N THR A 132 7.98 -8.84 5.76
CA THR A 132 6.70 -8.18 5.45
C THR A 132 6.40 -7.07 6.46
N VAL A 133 6.18 -5.87 5.97
CA VAL A 133 5.82 -4.68 6.77
C VAL A 133 4.37 -4.24 6.53
N LEU A 134 3.77 -4.67 5.44
CA LEU A 134 2.37 -4.37 5.12
C LEU A 134 1.78 -5.48 4.26
N GLU A 135 0.54 -5.81 4.55
CA GLU A 135 -0.29 -6.67 3.70
C GLU A 135 -1.74 -6.20 3.78
N LEU A 136 -2.41 -6.14 2.64
CA LEU A 136 -3.83 -5.81 2.57
C LEU A 136 -4.48 -6.47 1.36
N ARG A 137 -5.81 -6.57 1.41
CA ARG A 137 -6.65 -6.89 0.25
C ARG A 137 -7.45 -5.65 -0.12
N ASN A 138 -7.55 -5.38 -1.41
CA ASN A 138 -8.23 -4.20 -1.92
C ASN A 138 -9.12 -4.57 -3.11
N ASP A 139 -10.38 -4.15 -3.03
CA ASP A 139 -11.31 -4.22 -4.14
C ASP A 139 -11.30 -2.88 -4.87
N THR A 140 -11.02 -2.91 -6.16
CA THR A 140 -11.03 -1.72 -7.01
C THR A 140 -12.05 -1.86 -8.12
N VAL A 141 -12.70 -0.74 -8.45
CA VAL A 141 -13.75 -0.67 -9.47
C VAL A 141 -13.13 -0.15 -10.77
N TRP A 142 -13.39 -0.86 -11.85
CA TRP A 142 -12.83 -0.57 -13.17
C TRP A 142 -13.94 -0.41 -14.20
N LYS A 143 -13.72 0.46 -15.16
CA LYS A 143 -14.55 0.51 -16.36
C LYS A 143 -14.15 -0.65 -17.28
N ARG A 144 -15.17 -1.33 -17.81
CA ARG A 144 -14.99 -2.42 -18.78
C ARG A 144 -14.85 -1.88 -20.19
#